data_cddb67e80fd990a8b50c490a0042c01b
#
_entry.id   cddb67e80fd990a8b50c490a0042c01b
#
_cell.length_a   1.000
_cell.length_b   1.000
_cell.length_c   1.000
_cell.angle_alpha   90.00
_cell.angle_beta   90.00
_cell.angle_gamma   90.00
#
_symmetry.space_group_name_H-M   'P 1'
#
loop_
_entity.id
_entity.type
_entity.pdbx_description
1 polymer ?
#
loop_
_entity_poly.entity_id
_entity_poly.type
_entity_poly.pdbx_seq_one_letter_code
_entity_poly.pdbx_strand_id
1 'polypeptide(L)'
;ANTCLTIATGGAILSYIPIGTVASHIGRRKTIRFGALLLSGSFLAAFLLTMALEGFSPVLYVLFLLVGLAWASINVNSLPMVVEMCKGSEVGKFTGLYYTFSMSAQIITPIVAGWLLRNVSYRALFPYAAVFVFASFLTMGFVRHGDNKVPAKKGLEAYDVED
;
A
#
# COMPACT_ATOMS: atom_id res chain seq x y z
N ALA A 1 -3.94 21.69 2.46
CA ALA A 1 -3.36 20.54 1.72
C ALA A 1 -2.15 19.97 2.45
N ASN A 2 -1.14 20.76 2.80
CA ASN A 2 0.07 20.28 3.47
C ASN A 2 -0.21 19.55 4.80
N THR A 3 -1.09 20.08 5.65
CA THR A 3 -1.46 19.48 6.94
C THR A 3 -2.05 18.06 6.77
N CYS A 4 -2.91 17.84 5.77
CA CYS A 4 -3.47 16.53 5.49
C CYS A 4 -2.38 15.52 5.09
N LEU A 5 -1.43 15.95 4.26
CA LEU A 5 -0.29 15.12 3.86
C LEU A 5 0.61 14.78 5.04
N THR A 6 0.88 15.74 5.92
CA THR A 6 1.66 15.52 7.15
C THR A 6 0.97 14.50 8.08
N ILE A 7 -0.35 14.60 8.24
CA ILE A 7 -1.14 13.65 9.03
C ILE A 7 -1.07 12.25 8.41
N ALA A 8 -1.23 12.13 7.10
CA ALA A 8 -1.14 10.85 6.40
C ALA A 8 0.26 10.22 6.56
N THR A 9 1.32 11.01 6.37
CA THR A 9 2.71 10.54 6.49
C THR A 9 3.04 10.17 7.93
N GLY A 10 2.67 10.99 8.90
CA GLY A 10 2.85 10.69 10.33
C GLY A 10 2.10 9.44 10.75
N GLY A 11 0.84 9.30 10.32
CA GLY A 11 0.05 8.09 10.54
C GLY A 11 0.68 6.84 9.92
N ALA A 12 1.23 6.94 8.71
CA ALA A 12 1.94 5.84 8.07
C ALA A 12 3.18 5.42 8.87
N ILE A 13 4.03 6.36 9.27
CA ILE A 13 5.26 6.07 10.03
C ILE A 13 4.95 5.37 11.35
N LEU A 14 4.00 5.90 12.13
CA LEU A 14 3.58 5.31 13.40
C LEU A 14 2.95 3.93 13.23
N SER A 15 2.34 3.67 12.07
CA SER A 15 1.66 2.42 11.79
C SER A 15 2.59 1.31 11.29
N TYR A 16 3.83 1.60 10.89
CA TYR A 16 4.73 0.61 10.30
C TYR A 16 5.02 -0.57 11.23
N ILE A 17 5.34 -0.31 12.50
CA ILE A 17 5.63 -1.36 13.49
C ILE A 17 4.39 -2.19 13.81
N PRO A 18 3.24 -1.62 14.23
CA PRO A 18 2.06 -2.41 14.54
C PRO A 18 1.52 -3.18 13.32
N ILE A 19 1.57 -2.61 12.13
CA ILE A 19 1.12 -3.29 10.91
C ILE A 19 2.04 -4.46 10.56
N GLY A 20 3.36 -4.30 10.70
CA GLY A 20 4.30 -5.40 10.52
C GLY A 20 4.00 -6.57 11.45
N THR A 21 3.71 -6.29 12.72
CA THR A 21 3.31 -7.28 13.71
C THR A 21 1.98 -7.95 13.36
N VAL A 22 0.97 -7.19 12.95
CA VAL A 22 -0.32 -7.72 12.50
C VAL A 22 -0.14 -8.63 11.27
N ALA A 23 0.68 -8.20 10.31
CA ALA A 23 0.94 -8.96 9.09
C ALA A 23 1.63 -10.31 9.37
N SER A 24 2.49 -10.40 10.38
CA SER A 24 3.13 -11.66 10.78
C SER A 24 2.14 -12.68 11.35
N HIS A 25 1.02 -12.23 11.93
CA HIS A 25 -0.02 -13.11 12.50
C HIS A 25 -1.11 -13.47 11.50
N ILE A 26 -1.63 -12.48 10.75
CA ILE A 26 -2.78 -12.64 9.85
C ILE A 26 -2.35 -13.09 8.46
N GLY A 27 -1.12 -12.75 8.07
CA GLY A 27 -0.54 -12.98 6.76
C GLY A 27 -0.42 -11.69 5.93
N ARG A 28 0.68 -11.58 5.19
CA ARG A 28 1.03 -10.37 4.41
C ARG A 28 0.02 -10.09 3.31
N ARG A 29 -0.41 -11.14 2.59
CA ARG A 29 -1.41 -11.03 1.52
C ARG A 29 -2.72 -10.42 2.00
N LYS A 30 -3.22 -10.87 3.15
CA LYS A 30 -4.47 -10.34 3.73
C LYS A 30 -4.30 -8.90 4.15
N THR A 31 -3.16 -8.55 4.75
CA THR A 31 -2.84 -7.19 5.19
C THR A 31 -2.74 -6.23 4.01
N ILE A 32 -2.09 -6.62 2.90
CA ILE A 32 -2.02 -5.81 1.68
C ILE A 32 -3.42 -5.61 1.08
N ARG A 33 -4.22 -6.67 0.99
CA ARG A 33 -5.61 -6.57 0.49
C ARG A 33 -6.47 -5.65 1.35
N PHE A 34 -6.37 -5.78 2.67
CA PHE A 34 -7.06 -4.86 3.58
C PHE A 34 -6.60 -3.41 3.37
N GLY A 35 -5.28 -3.17 3.26
CA GLY A 35 -4.72 -1.86 2.97
C GLY A 35 -5.24 -1.28 1.64
N ALA A 36 -5.26 -2.08 0.58
CA ALA A 36 -5.77 -1.65 -0.73
C ALA A 36 -7.26 -1.31 -0.68
N LEU A 37 -8.07 -2.11 0.00
CA LEU A 37 -9.50 -1.84 0.15
C LEU A 37 -9.74 -0.57 0.98
N LEU A 38 -9.03 -0.42 2.09
CA LEU A 38 -9.11 0.77 2.96
C LEU A 38 -8.68 2.04 2.21
N LEU A 39 -7.60 1.95 1.42
CA LEU A 39 -7.09 3.07 0.63
C LEU A 39 -8.07 3.50 -0.46
N SER A 40 -8.61 2.54 -1.21
CA SER A 40 -9.64 2.81 -2.24
C SER A 40 -10.90 3.41 -1.61
N GLY A 41 -11.38 2.86 -0.51
CA GLY A 41 -12.54 3.36 0.22
C GLY A 41 -12.32 4.78 0.76
N SER A 42 -11.14 5.08 1.28
CA SER A 42 -10.78 6.42 1.77
C SER A 42 -10.76 7.46 0.64
N PHE A 43 -10.23 7.11 -0.53
CA PHE A 43 -10.26 8.01 -1.69
C PHE A 43 -11.66 8.23 -2.22
N LEU A 44 -12.49 7.17 -2.27
CA LEU A 44 -13.89 7.30 -2.67
C LEU A 44 -14.68 8.16 -1.67
N ALA A 45 -14.49 7.95 -0.37
CA ALA A 45 -15.13 8.76 0.67
C ALA A 45 -14.68 10.23 0.59
N ALA A 46 -13.39 10.48 0.36
CA ALA A 46 -12.88 11.84 0.16
C ALA A 46 -13.52 12.50 -1.08
N PHE A 47 -13.67 11.76 -2.18
CA PHE A 47 -14.36 12.25 -3.38
C PHE A 47 -15.81 12.63 -3.09
N LEU A 48 -16.58 11.73 -2.47
CA LEU A 48 -17.99 11.99 -2.13
C LEU A 48 -18.13 13.18 -1.17
N LEU A 49 -17.23 13.29 -0.20
CA LEU A 49 -17.21 14.40 0.74
C LEU A 49 -16.96 15.74 0.04
N THR A 50 -16.03 15.78 -0.93
CA THR A 50 -15.76 17.00 -1.70
C THR A 50 -16.88 17.37 -2.68
N MET A 51 -17.76 16.44 -3.01
CA MET A 51 -18.97 16.72 -3.80
C MET A 51 -20.13 17.19 -2.93
N ALA A 52 -20.23 16.67 -1.71
CA ALA A 52 -21.35 16.97 -0.80
C ALA A 52 -21.17 18.27 -0.03
N LEU A 53 -19.93 18.69 0.22
CA LEU A 53 -19.61 19.85 1.05
C LEU A 53 -18.83 20.90 0.25
N GLU A 54 -19.31 22.14 0.31
CA GLU A 54 -18.57 23.31 -0.17
C GLU A 54 -17.58 23.76 0.91
N GLY A 55 -16.30 23.41 0.72
CA GLY A 55 -15.22 23.85 1.60
C GLY A 55 -14.49 22.71 2.32
N PHE A 56 -13.64 23.11 3.25
CA PHE A 56 -12.80 22.18 4.02
C PHE A 56 -13.59 21.56 5.19
N SER A 57 -13.64 20.22 5.23
CA SER A 57 -14.22 19.48 6.36
C SER A 57 -13.13 18.84 7.22
N PRO A 58 -13.21 18.95 8.57
CA PRO A 58 -12.30 18.24 9.48
C PRO A 58 -12.28 16.73 9.30
N VAL A 59 -13.35 16.14 8.74
CA VAL A 59 -13.42 14.70 8.41
C VAL A 59 -12.30 14.28 7.45
N LEU A 60 -11.80 15.20 6.62
CA LEU A 60 -10.65 14.94 5.75
C LEU A 60 -9.41 14.55 6.54
N TYR A 61 -9.17 15.08 7.73
CA TYR A 61 -8.02 14.67 8.54
C TYR A 61 -8.09 13.20 8.93
N VAL A 62 -9.27 12.71 9.28
CA VAL A 62 -9.49 11.30 9.62
C VAL A 62 -9.29 10.43 8.37
N LEU A 63 -9.82 10.84 7.23
CA LEU A 63 -9.63 10.11 5.96
C LEU A 63 -8.16 10.04 5.56
N PHE A 64 -7.40 11.12 5.70
CA PHE A 64 -5.96 11.12 5.40
C PHE A 64 -5.14 10.30 6.40
N LEU A 65 -5.57 10.23 7.66
CA LEU A 65 -4.98 9.30 8.63
C LEU A 65 -5.19 7.84 8.20
N LEU A 66 -6.41 7.49 7.76
CA LEU A 66 -6.72 6.16 7.20
C LEU A 66 -5.94 5.87 5.93
N VAL A 67 -5.73 6.86 5.06
CA VAL A 67 -4.86 6.76 3.88
C VAL A 67 -3.44 6.41 4.30
N GLY A 68 -2.89 7.06 5.33
CA GLY A 68 -1.55 6.76 5.84
C GLY A 68 -1.43 5.33 6.36
N LEU A 69 -2.40 4.87 7.15
CA LEU A 69 -2.44 3.51 7.68
C LEU A 69 -2.59 2.47 6.56
N ALA A 70 -3.45 2.74 5.59
CA ALA A 70 -3.63 1.88 4.42
C ALA A 70 -2.35 1.79 3.57
N TRP A 71 -1.69 2.92 3.34
CA TRP A 71 -0.40 3.00 2.64
C TRP A 71 0.69 2.19 3.37
N ALA A 72 0.79 2.34 4.69
CA ALA A 72 1.71 1.55 5.51
C ALA A 72 1.46 0.05 5.38
N SER A 73 0.18 -0.37 5.37
CA SER A 73 -0.23 -1.78 5.21
C SER A 73 0.27 -2.39 3.91
N ILE A 74 0.31 -1.62 2.83
CA ILE A 74 0.80 -2.06 1.53
C ILE A 74 2.33 -2.07 1.52
N ASN A 75 2.97 -0.95 1.89
CA ASN A 75 4.41 -0.77 1.72
C ASN A 75 5.25 -1.70 2.59
N VAL A 76 4.89 -1.87 3.87
CA VAL A 76 5.64 -2.73 4.81
C VAL A 76 5.62 -4.20 4.36
N ASN A 77 4.57 -4.62 3.66
CA ASN A 77 4.37 -6.02 3.33
C ASN A 77 4.72 -6.39 1.88
N SER A 78 4.76 -5.42 0.97
CA SER A 78 4.94 -5.70 -0.47
C SER A 78 6.29 -6.30 -0.81
N LEU A 79 7.39 -5.68 -0.42
CA LEU A 79 8.73 -6.19 -0.72
C LEU A 79 9.03 -7.50 0.02
N PRO A 80 8.77 -7.63 1.34
CA PRO A 80 8.97 -8.90 2.02
C PRO A 80 8.15 -10.05 1.40
N MET A 81 6.93 -9.79 0.95
CA MET A 81 6.11 -10.79 0.26
C MET A 81 6.78 -11.28 -1.04
N VAL A 82 7.38 -10.38 -1.82
CA VAL A 82 8.11 -10.73 -3.05
C VAL A 82 9.35 -11.58 -2.72
N VAL A 83 10.10 -11.20 -1.69
CA VAL A 83 11.30 -11.94 -1.26
C VAL A 83 10.95 -13.35 -0.75
N GLU A 84 9.85 -13.49 -0.02
CA GLU A 84 9.39 -14.80 0.46
C GLU A 84 8.96 -15.77 -0.66
N MET A 85 8.65 -15.26 -1.85
CA MET A 85 8.33 -16.09 -3.03
C MET A 85 9.56 -16.62 -3.75
N CYS A 86 10.75 -16.13 -3.44
CA CYS A 86 11.99 -16.43 -4.15
C CYS A 86 12.84 -17.47 -3.42
N LYS A 87 13.63 -18.23 -4.20
CA LYS A 87 14.78 -18.97 -3.63
C LYS A 87 15.91 -18.00 -3.35
N GLY A 88 16.76 -18.29 -2.35
CA GLY A 88 17.82 -17.38 -1.91
C GLY A 88 18.70 -16.82 -3.02
N SER A 89 19.05 -17.65 -4.04
CA SER A 89 19.85 -17.25 -5.21
C SER A 89 19.12 -16.26 -6.17
N GLU A 90 17.81 -16.14 -6.08
CA GLU A 90 17.00 -15.34 -7.00
C GLU A 90 16.49 -14.03 -6.37
N VAL A 91 16.72 -13.80 -5.09
CA VAL A 91 16.23 -12.63 -4.35
C VAL A 91 16.61 -11.32 -5.04
N GLY A 92 17.85 -11.19 -5.50
CA GLY A 92 18.31 -9.99 -6.20
C GLY A 92 17.53 -9.71 -7.49
N LYS A 93 17.23 -10.75 -8.29
CA LYS A 93 16.45 -10.65 -9.53
C LYS A 93 15.02 -10.18 -9.27
N PHE A 94 14.33 -10.79 -8.32
CA PHE A 94 12.95 -10.45 -8.01
C PHE A 94 12.81 -9.09 -7.32
N THR A 95 13.76 -8.74 -6.47
CA THR A 95 13.86 -7.39 -5.87
C THR A 95 14.06 -6.34 -6.97
N GLY A 96 14.95 -6.60 -7.93
CA GLY A 96 15.16 -5.72 -9.08
C GLY A 96 13.88 -5.54 -9.91
N LEU A 97 13.17 -6.62 -10.22
CA LEU A 97 11.89 -6.56 -10.93
C LEU A 97 10.84 -5.76 -10.13
N TYR A 98 10.72 -6.00 -8.84
CA TYR A 98 9.80 -5.25 -7.98
C TYR A 98 10.05 -3.74 -8.05
N TYR A 99 11.32 -3.32 -7.90
CA TYR A 99 11.66 -1.91 -7.98
C TYR A 99 11.50 -1.34 -9.39
N THR A 100 11.79 -2.10 -10.43
CA THR A 100 11.57 -1.68 -11.83
C THR A 100 10.10 -1.32 -12.07
N PHE A 101 9.17 -2.21 -11.70
CA PHE A 101 7.74 -1.94 -11.85
C PHE A 101 7.26 -0.81 -10.93
N SER A 102 7.72 -0.78 -9.69
CA SER A 102 7.34 0.25 -8.72
C SER A 102 7.81 1.64 -9.16
N MET A 103 9.05 1.78 -9.60
CA MET A 103 9.60 3.06 -10.08
C MET A 103 8.96 3.49 -11.40
N SER A 104 8.68 2.54 -12.31
CA SER A 104 7.95 2.85 -13.54
C SER A 104 6.57 3.43 -13.24
N ALA A 105 5.84 2.85 -12.29
CA ALA A 105 4.56 3.39 -11.84
C ALA A 105 4.71 4.80 -11.24
N GLN A 106 5.75 5.05 -10.45
CA GLN A 106 6.03 6.36 -9.86
C GLN A 106 6.36 7.44 -10.91
N ILE A 107 6.87 7.06 -12.06
CA ILE A 107 7.13 7.99 -13.19
C ILE A 107 5.85 8.22 -13.99
N ILE A 108 5.12 7.15 -14.34
CA ILE A 108 3.93 7.23 -15.19
C ILE A 108 2.76 7.91 -14.48
N THR A 109 2.55 7.60 -13.20
CA THR A 109 1.39 8.10 -12.44
C THR A 109 1.32 9.63 -12.38
N PRO A 110 2.39 10.38 -12.08
CA PRO A 110 2.34 11.85 -12.08
C PRO A 110 2.06 12.45 -13.46
N ILE A 111 2.52 11.79 -14.55
CA ILE A 111 2.27 12.24 -15.92
C ILE A 111 0.76 12.14 -16.22
N VAL A 112 0.16 10.99 -15.93
CA VAL A 112 -1.28 10.77 -16.12
C VAL A 112 -2.10 11.68 -15.20
N ALA A 113 -1.71 11.82 -13.93
CA ALA A 113 -2.37 12.71 -12.99
C ALA A 113 -2.29 14.18 -13.45
N GLY A 114 -1.14 14.63 -13.93
CA GLY A 114 -0.95 15.97 -14.49
C GLY A 114 -1.82 16.23 -15.73
N TRP A 115 -1.97 15.23 -16.59
CA TRP A 115 -2.86 15.30 -17.74
C TRP A 115 -4.34 15.41 -17.31
N LEU A 116 -4.77 14.61 -16.31
CA LEU A 116 -6.13 14.69 -15.75
C LEU A 116 -6.41 16.06 -15.13
N LEU A 117 -5.45 16.61 -14.39
CA LEU A 117 -5.57 17.94 -13.79
C LEU A 117 -5.76 19.05 -14.82
N ARG A 118 -5.06 18.96 -15.96
CA ARG A 118 -5.14 19.97 -17.02
C ARG A 118 -6.41 19.87 -17.84
N ASN A 119 -6.88 18.65 -18.14
CA ASN A 119 -7.92 18.44 -19.14
C ASN A 119 -9.29 18.10 -18.54
N VAL A 120 -9.35 17.66 -17.29
CA VAL A 120 -10.60 17.25 -16.64
C VAL A 120 -10.89 18.12 -15.41
N SER A 121 -10.31 17.80 -14.26
CA SER A 121 -10.56 18.54 -13.01
C SER A 121 -9.69 17.97 -11.87
N TYR A 122 -9.43 18.78 -10.85
CA TYR A 122 -8.86 18.32 -9.59
C TYR A 122 -9.69 17.22 -8.92
N ARG A 123 -11.00 17.24 -9.07
CA ARG A 123 -11.91 16.23 -8.52
C ARG A 123 -11.72 14.85 -9.13
N ALA A 124 -11.21 14.76 -10.36
CA ALA A 124 -10.98 13.51 -11.06
C ALA A 124 -9.83 12.67 -10.47
N LEU A 125 -8.93 13.26 -9.67
CA LEU A 125 -7.82 12.53 -9.05
C LEU A 125 -8.29 11.49 -8.04
N PHE A 126 -9.31 11.79 -7.25
CA PHE A 126 -9.82 10.85 -6.24
C PHE A 126 -10.43 9.59 -6.86
N PRO A 127 -11.37 9.68 -7.82
CA PRO A 127 -11.92 8.49 -8.47
C PRO A 127 -10.85 7.76 -9.29
N TYR A 128 -9.92 8.46 -9.94
CA TYR A 128 -8.79 7.85 -10.62
C TYR A 128 -7.98 6.97 -9.64
N ALA A 129 -7.55 7.53 -8.50
CA ALA A 129 -6.80 6.80 -7.49
C ALA A 129 -7.63 5.63 -6.91
N ALA A 130 -8.90 5.85 -6.60
CA ALA A 130 -9.77 4.82 -6.06
C ALA A 130 -9.91 3.62 -7.00
N VAL A 131 -10.10 3.84 -8.30
CA VAL A 131 -10.24 2.78 -9.32
C VAL A 131 -8.95 1.96 -9.44
N PHE A 132 -7.79 2.61 -9.55
CA PHE A 132 -6.52 1.90 -9.69
C PHE A 132 -6.15 1.11 -8.44
N VAL A 133 -6.39 1.67 -7.26
CA VAL A 133 -6.16 0.96 -5.99
C VAL A 133 -7.15 -0.19 -5.82
N PHE A 134 -8.41 -0.02 -6.23
CA PHE A 134 -9.39 -1.12 -6.22
C PHE A 134 -9.00 -2.23 -7.20
N ALA A 135 -8.51 -1.89 -8.39
CA ALA A 135 -7.95 -2.87 -9.32
C ALA A 135 -6.76 -3.63 -8.70
N SER A 136 -5.90 -2.96 -7.94
CA SER A 136 -4.84 -3.61 -7.16
C SER A 136 -5.39 -4.59 -6.11
N PHE A 137 -6.47 -4.26 -5.42
CA PHE A 137 -7.14 -5.17 -4.50
C PHE A 137 -7.64 -6.43 -5.22
N LEU A 138 -8.22 -6.29 -6.41
CA LEU A 138 -8.69 -7.42 -7.22
C LEU A 138 -7.52 -8.29 -7.69
N THR A 139 -6.48 -7.68 -8.28
CA THR A 139 -5.30 -8.42 -8.77
C THR A 139 -4.58 -9.14 -7.64
N MET A 140 -4.47 -8.52 -6.46
CA MET A 140 -3.91 -9.17 -5.27
C MET A 140 -4.75 -10.38 -4.80
N GLY A 141 -6.03 -10.42 -5.16
CA GLY A 141 -6.91 -11.58 -4.94
C GLY A 141 -6.45 -12.84 -5.68
N PHE A 142 -5.84 -12.69 -6.86
CA PHE A 142 -5.35 -13.80 -7.68
C PHE A 142 -3.96 -14.30 -7.24
N VAL A 143 -3.20 -13.51 -6.49
CA VAL A 143 -1.89 -13.93 -5.96
C VAL A 143 -2.09 -15.03 -4.93
N ARG A 144 -1.48 -16.20 -5.12
CA ARG A 144 -1.64 -17.39 -4.27
C ARG A 144 -0.44 -17.67 -3.37
N HIS A 145 0.70 -17.05 -3.62
CA HIS A 145 1.99 -17.29 -2.97
C HIS A 145 2.44 -16.05 -2.18
N GLY A 146 3.47 -16.20 -1.34
CA GLY A 146 4.06 -15.10 -0.57
C GLY A 146 3.48 -14.90 0.83
N ASP A 147 2.83 -15.89 1.38
CA ASP A 147 2.25 -15.90 2.73
C ASP A 147 2.76 -17.12 3.53
N ASN A 148 3.99 -17.54 3.26
CA ASN A 148 4.62 -18.65 3.96
C ASN A 148 4.94 -18.20 5.38
N LYS A 149 4.24 -18.79 6.35
CA LYS A 149 4.66 -18.73 7.75
C LYS A 149 5.96 -19.50 7.85
N VAL A 150 7.07 -18.80 7.92
CA VAL A 150 8.35 -19.43 8.29
C VAL A 150 8.15 -20.00 9.69
N PRO A 151 8.26 -21.34 9.90
CA PRO A 151 8.22 -21.89 11.24
C PRO A 151 9.31 -21.21 12.04
N ALA A 152 9.00 -20.66 13.20
CA ALA A 152 9.98 -20.09 14.08
C ALA A 152 10.97 -21.21 14.46
N LYS A 153 12.18 -21.21 13.90
CA LYS A 153 13.24 -22.11 14.32
C LYS A 153 13.49 -21.86 15.80
N LYS A 154 13.37 -22.89 16.62
CA LYS A 154 13.56 -22.78 18.08
C LYS A 154 14.95 -23.27 18.45
N GLY A 155 15.62 -22.52 19.33
CA GLY A 155 16.90 -22.93 19.90
C GLY A 155 18.08 -22.84 18.92
N LEU A 156 18.97 -23.82 18.93
CA LEU A 156 20.22 -23.86 18.14
C LEU A 156 19.97 -23.92 16.63
N GLU A 157 18.84 -24.49 16.19
CA GLU A 157 18.44 -24.52 14.76
C GLU A 157 18.25 -23.12 14.14
N ALA A 158 18.11 -22.07 14.96
CA ALA A 158 18.03 -20.69 14.46
C ALA A 158 19.37 -20.18 13.90
N TYR A 159 20.48 -20.83 14.24
CA TYR A 159 21.84 -20.47 13.81
C TYR A 159 22.34 -21.32 12.63
N ASP A 160 21.66 -22.39 12.26
CA ASP A 160 22.00 -23.15 11.06
C ASP A 160 21.62 -22.35 9.83
N VAL A 161 22.62 -21.71 9.24
CA VAL A 161 22.54 -21.08 7.92
C VAL A 161 22.70 -22.22 6.91
N GLU A 162 21.62 -22.59 6.22
CA GLU A 162 21.72 -23.48 5.06
C GLU A 162 22.47 -22.75 3.94
N ASP A 163 23.68 -23.24 3.64
CA ASP A 163 24.51 -22.83 2.49
C ASP A 163 23.80 -23.12 1.15
#